data_3570371c3ca6eb38e2fffd62596709eb
#
_entry.id   3570371c3ca6eb38e2fffd62596709eb
#
_cell.length_a   1.000
_cell.length_b   1.000
_cell.length_c   1.000
_cell.angle_alpha   90.00
_cell.angle_beta   90.00
_cell.angle_gamma   90.00
#
_symmetry.space_group_name_H-M   'P 1'
#
loop_
_entity.id
_entity.type
_entity.pdbx_description
1 polymer ?
#
loop_
_entity_poly.entity_id
_entity_poly.type
_entity_poly.pdbx_seq_one_letter_code
_entity_poly.pdbx_strand_id
1 'polypeptide(L)' 'MSEQVDPLFEALFALTDLRVLLRETAPLHKFSEEQRAQARESLTRAKEALLRLEGVFENEDQ' A
#
# COMPACT_ATOMS: atom_id res chain seq x y z
N MET A 1 -6.81 9.68 17.56
CA MET A 1 -6.28 9.78 16.22
C MET A 1 -7.38 10.01 15.19
N SER A 2 -7.12 10.83 14.24
CA SER A 2 -8.10 11.15 13.22
C SER A 2 -8.25 10.03 12.21
N GLU A 3 -9.49 9.70 11.87
CA GLU A 3 -9.74 8.70 10.84
C GLU A 3 -9.18 9.11 9.49
N GLN A 4 -8.98 10.40 9.29
CA GLN A 4 -8.48 10.91 8.02
C GLN A 4 -7.02 10.54 7.78
N VAL A 5 -6.28 10.28 8.85
CA VAL A 5 -4.87 9.94 8.73
C VAL A 5 -4.66 8.44 8.58
N ASP A 6 -5.60 7.65 9.07
CA ASP A 6 -5.44 6.20 9.08
C ASP A 6 -5.26 5.62 7.68
N PRO A 7 -6.06 6.01 6.69
CA PRO A 7 -5.84 5.46 5.34
C PRO A 7 -4.49 5.86 4.76
N LEU A 8 -4.01 7.04 5.10
CA LEU A 8 -2.70 7.45 4.62
C LEU A 8 -1.61 6.54 5.18
N PHE A 9 -1.65 6.29 6.48
CA PHE A 9 -0.65 5.42 7.10
C PHE A 9 -0.75 3.99 6.58
N GLU A 10 -1.97 3.51 6.36
CA GLU A 10 -2.13 2.18 5.80
C GLU A 10 -1.49 2.07 4.43
N ALA A 11 -1.70 3.08 3.59
CA ALA A 11 -1.09 3.08 2.28
C ALA A 11 0.43 3.11 2.38
N LEU A 12 0.95 3.93 3.27
CA LEU A 12 2.39 4.04 3.43
C LEU A 12 3.00 2.73 3.91
N PHE A 13 2.34 2.05 4.85
CA PHE A 13 2.84 0.78 5.34
C PHE A 13 2.83 -0.28 4.24
N ALA A 14 1.75 -0.34 3.47
CA ALA A 14 1.66 -1.31 2.39
C ALA A 14 2.74 -1.06 1.34
N LEU A 15 2.98 0.21 1.01
CA LEU A 15 4.01 0.56 0.04
C LEU A 15 5.41 0.29 0.58
N THR A 16 5.59 0.47 1.89
CA THR A 16 6.87 0.14 2.51
C THR A 16 7.16 -1.35 2.40
N ASP A 17 6.14 -2.19 2.59
CA ASP A 17 6.32 -3.63 2.42
C ASP A 17 6.77 -3.96 1.00
N LEU A 18 6.18 -3.30 0.01
CA LEU A 18 6.60 -3.50 -1.37
C LEU A 18 8.03 -3.05 -1.59
N ARG A 19 8.42 -1.95 -0.97
CA ARG A 19 9.77 -1.45 -1.10
C ARG A 19 10.77 -2.45 -0.54
N VAL A 20 10.46 -3.05 0.60
CA VAL A 20 11.34 -4.05 1.20
C VAL A 20 11.47 -5.24 0.26
N LEU A 21 10.36 -5.69 -0.30
CA LEU A 21 10.38 -6.81 -1.22
C LEU A 21 11.27 -6.52 -2.42
N LEU A 22 11.16 -5.32 -2.98
CA LEU A 22 11.98 -4.94 -4.12
C LEU A 22 13.46 -4.88 -3.76
N ARG A 23 13.75 -4.42 -2.55
CA ARG A 23 15.15 -4.39 -2.10
C ARG A 23 15.72 -5.80 -1.96
N GLU A 24 14.94 -6.71 -1.43
CA GLU A 24 15.40 -8.06 -1.20
C GLU A 24 15.64 -8.80 -2.50
N THR A 25 14.95 -8.42 -3.56
CA THR A 25 15.08 -9.10 -4.85
C THR A 25 15.98 -8.35 -5.83
N ALA A 26 16.50 -7.20 -5.43
CA ALA A 26 17.37 -6.43 -6.30
C ALA A 26 18.66 -7.21 -6.57
N PRO A 27 19.30 -6.99 -7.72
CA PRO A 27 18.88 -6.09 -8.80
C PRO A 27 17.96 -6.74 -9.82
N LEU A 28 17.83 -8.06 -9.81
CA LEU A 28 17.11 -8.77 -10.87
C LEU A 28 15.60 -8.70 -10.72
N HIS A 29 15.12 -8.51 -9.49
CA HIS A 29 13.68 -8.44 -9.21
C HIS A 29 12.94 -9.67 -9.70
N LYS A 30 13.52 -10.83 -9.43
CA LYS A 30 12.87 -12.09 -9.70
C LYS A 30 12.14 -12.53 -8.45
N PHE A 31 10.86 -12.84 -8.60
CA PHE A 31 10.01 -13.14 -7.47
C PHE A 31 9.56 -14.60 -7.49
N SER A 32 9.60 -15.22 -6.33
CA SER A 32 8.97 -16.51 -6.14
C SER A 32 7.45 -16.34 -6.15
N GLU A 33 6.73 -17.45 -6.21
CA GLU A 33 5.28 -17.38 -6.14
C GLU A 33 4.81 -16.78 -4.83
N GLU A 34 5.51 -17.12 -3.76
CA GLU A 34 5.17 -16.60 -2.45
C GLU A 34 5.38 -15.10 -2.41
N GLN A 35 6.48 -14.63 -2.98
CA GLN A 35 6.76 -13.21 -3.01
C GLN A 35 5.74 -12.46 -3.87
N ARG A 36 5.32 -13.07 -4.96
CA ARG A 36 4.30 -12.45 -5.80
C ARG A 36 2.97 -12.32 -5.06
N ALA A 37 2.64 -13.34 -4.29
CA ALA A 37 1.41 -13.29 -3.50
C ALA A 37 1.48 -12.19 -2.46
N GLN A 38 2.64 -12.05 -1.81
CA GLN A 38 2.83 -10.98 -0.85
C GLN A 38 2.71 -9.61 -1.50
N ALA A 39 3.31 -9.47 -2.67
CA ALA A 39 3.24 -8.19 -3.40
C ALA A 39 1.80 -7.86 -3.77
N ARG A 40 1.07 -8.86 -4.22
CA ARG A 40 -0.33 -8.64 -4.60
C ARG A 40 -1.16 -8.22 -3.41
N GLU A 41 -0.93 -8.85 -2.28
CA GLU A 41 -1.65 -8.50 -1.06
C GLU A 41 -1.34 -7.08 -0.64
N SER A 42 -0.07 -6.69 -0.68
CA SER A 42 0.31 -5.33 -0.31
C SER A 42 -0.28 -4.32 -1.29
N LEU A 43 -0.29 -4.65 -2.58
CA LEU A 43 -0.88 -3.75 -3.57
C LEU A 43 -2.38 -3.58 -3.34
N THR A 44 -3.07 -4.67 -3.05
CA THR A 44 -4.50 -4.59 -2.78
C THR A 44 -4.76 -3.69 -1.58
N ARG A 45 -3.98 -3.88 -0.53
CA ARG A 45 -4.13 -3.08 0.67
C ARG A 45 -3.86 -1.60 0.38
N ALA A 46 -2.83 -1.32 -0.41
CA ALA A 46 -2.51 0.06 -0.77
C ALA A 46 -3.64 0.68 -1.59
N LYS A 47 -4.16 -0.07 -2.55
CA LYS A 47 -5.24 0.45 -3.39
C LYS A 47 -6.47 0.78 -2.56
N GLU A 48 -6.83 -0.10 -1.66
CA GLU A 48 -7.99 0.15 -0.81
C GLU A 48 -7.79 1.34 0.09
N ALA A 49 -6.59 1.46 0.64
CA ALA A 49 -6.29 2.60 1.50
C ALA A 49 -6.34 3.90 0.71
N LEU A 50 -5.83 3.89 -0.51
CA LEU A 50 -5.85 5.08 -1.35
C LEU A 50 -7.27 5.47 -1.71
N LEU A 51 -8.13 4.49 -1.96
CA LEU A 51 -9.53 4.79 -2.24
C LEU A 51 -10.20 5.46 -1.06
N ARG A 52 -9.93 4.96 0.14
CA ARG A 52 -10.49 5.59 1.32
C ARG A 52 -9.94 6.99 1.52
N LEU A 53 -8.66 7.16 1.26
CA LEU A 53 -8.04 8.47 1.38
C LEU A 53 -8.64 9.45 0.38
N GLU A 54 -8.88 8.98 -0.82
CA GLU A 54 -9.51 9.80 -1.84
C GLU A 54 -10.88 10.29 -1.38
N GLY A 55 -11.64 9.38 -0.74
CA GLY A 55 -12.95 9.74 -0.23
C GLY A 55 -12.90 10.83 0.81
N VAL A 56 -11.85 10.84 1.63
CA VAL A 56 -11.68 11.87 2.63
C VAL A 56 -11.65 13.26 2.00
N PHE A 57 -10.90 13.38 0.92
CA PHE A 57 -10.78 14.68 0.26
C PHE A 57 -12.02 15.05 -0.52
N GLU A 58 -12.69 14.07 -1.08
CA GLU A 58 -13.90 14.36 -1.85
C GLU A 58 -15.05 14.79 -0.97
N ASN A 59 -15.07 14.31 0.27
CA ASN A 59 -16.13 14.65 1.20
C ASN A 59 -15.85 15.91 2.01
N GLU A 60 -14.72 16.48 1.79
CA GLU A 60 -14.25 17.58 2.61
C GLU A 60 -15.13 18.79 2.50
N ASP A 61 -15.73 18.99 1.34
CA ASP A 61 -16.55 20.17 1.10
C ASP A 61 -17.87 20.12 1.85
N GLN A 62 -18.23 18.98 2.35
CA GLN A 62 -19.47 18.84 3.10
C GLN A 62 -19.41 19.51 4.49
#